data_255dfdaceab2ce9155750eae8b993b71
#
_entry.id   255dfdaceab2ce9155750eae8b993b71
#
_cell.length_a   1.000
_cell.length_b   1.000
_cell.length_c   1.000
_cell.angle_alpha   90.00
_cell.angle_beta   90.00
_cell.angle_gamma   90.00
#
_symmetry.space_group_name_H-M   'P 1'
#
loop_
_entity.id
_entity.type
_entity.pdbx_description
1 polymer ?
#
loop_
_entity_poly.entity_id
_entity_poly.type
_entity_poly.pdbx_seq_one_letter_code
_entity_poly.pdbx_strand_id
1 'polypeptide(L)'
;MQFFKPRGFLDILRIKALYREAFPRCERKPFSIILSMAKTEKTDLWYFEDKDGFAGMCATINGTDKILIDYLAVSKKRRGKGVGTKMLKQLLKHYEGYGVFLEIEMLEPNNPISIRRREFYVRAGFEPMNTYADVFGVNMELLGSGCHLTFDEYREFYRTNYGEFAYNHIKAINDNK
;
A
#
# COMPACT_ATOMS: atom_id res chain seq x y z
N MET A 1 19.35 -0.66 -6.10
CA MET A 1 18.37 -1.20 -5.15
C MET A 1 17.85 -2.49 -5.75
N GLN A 2 17.73 -3.53 -4.96
CA GLN A 2 17.12 -4.82 -5.31
C GLN A 2 15.91 -5.03 -4.43
N PHE A 3 14.93 -5.82 -4.88
CA PHE A 3 13.80 -6.26 -4.07
C PHE A 3 13.49 -7.73 -4.39
N PHE A 4 13.04 -8.44 -3.39
CA PHE A 4 12.77 -9.88 -3.47
C PHE A 4 11.80 -10.29 -2.35
N LYS A 5 11.24 -11.47 -2.46
CA LYS A 5 10.46 -12.07 -1.37
C LYS A 5 11.40 -12.43 -0.20
N PRO A 6 10.95 -12.30 1.07
CA PRO A 6 11.81 -12.62 2.21
C PRO A 6 12.38 -14.02 2.10
N ARG A 7 13.70 -14.15 2.26
CA ARG A 7 14.43 -15.41 2.10
C ARG A 7 14.50 -16.24 3.38
N GLY A 8 14.24 -15.60 4.54
CA GLY A 8 14.35 -16.28 5.81
C GLY A 8 13.79 -15.50 6.99
N PHE A 9 13.96 -16.07 8.17
CA PHE A 9 13.40 -15.52 9.42
C PHE A 9 13.88 -14.11 9.74
N LEU A 10 15.15 -13.79 9.46
CA LEU A 10 15.71 -12.45 9.73
C LEU A 10 15.08 -11.37 8.85
N ASP A 11 14.78 -11.67 7.58
CA ASP A 11 14.10 -10.74 6.69
C ASP A 11 12.67 -10.46 7.17
N ILE A 12 11.97 -11.53 7.58
CA ILE A 12 10.63 -11.42 8.18
C ILE A 12 10.65 -10.56 9.45
N LEU A 13 11.65 -10.74 10.32
CA LEU A 13 11.77 -9.91 11.54
C LEU A 13 12.00 -8.44 11.20
N ARG A 14 12.85 -8.13 10.22
CA ARG A 14 13.12 -6.75 9.79
C ARG A 14 11.87 -6.10 9.19
N ILE A 15 11.15 -6.81 8.32
CA ILE A 15 9.87 -6.36 7.77
C ILE A 15 8.87 -6.10 8.90
N LYS A 16 8.69 -7.05 9.82
CA LYS A 16 7.75 -6.93 10.94
C LYS A 16 8.08 -5.76 11.85
N ALA A 17 9.37 -5.51 12.12
CA ALA A 17 9.82 -4.38 12.92
C ALA A 17 9.47 -3.06 12.23
N LEU A 18 9.80 -2.92 10.93
CA LEU A 18 9.49 -1.73 10.15
C LEU A 18 7.97 -1.53 10.00
N TYR A 19 7.21 -2.60 9.76
CA TYR A 19 5.76 -2.55 9.69
C TYR A 19 5.14 -1.97 10.97
N ARG A 20 5.61 -2.42 12.13
CA ARG A 20 5.14 -1.92 13.42
C ARG A 20 5.57 -0.48 13.72
N GLU A 21 6.73 -0.07 13.21
CA GLU A 21 7.23 1.29 13.36
C GLU A 21 6.50 2.29 12.46
N ALA A 22 6.22 1.88 11.22
CA ALA A 22 5.74 2.78 10.18
C ALA A 22 4.24 3.05 10.21
N PHE A 23 3.45 2.09 10.68
CA PHE A 23 1.98 2.18 10.66
C PHE A 23 1.41 2.22 12.08
N PRO A 24 0.42 3.08 12.37
CA PRO A 24 -0.28 3.11 13.65
C PRO A 24 -1.08 1.82 13.87
N ARG A 25 -1.36 1.51 15.14
CA ARG A 25 -2.00 0.22 15.50
C ARG A 25 -3.40 0.05 14.87
N CYS A 26 -4.15 1.14 14.71
CA CYS A 26 -5.49 1.14 14.11
C CYS A 26 -5.48 0.82 12.61
N GLU A 27 -4.38 1.09 11.89
CA GLU A 27 -4.24 0.81 10.46
C GLU A 27 -3.62 -0.56 10.16
N ARG A 28 -3.12 -1.26 11.20
CA ARG A 28 -2.39 -2.50 11.00
C ARG A 28 -3.28 -3.73 11.01
N LYS A 29 -3.22 -4.53 9.96
CA LYS A 29 -3.68 -5.92 9.99
C LYS A 29 -2.75 -6.76 10.90
N PRO A 30 -3.25 -7.82 11.56
CA PRO A 30 -2.35 -8.77 12.21
C PRO A 30 -1.28 -9.28 11.24
N PHE A 31 -0.01 -9.15 11.61
CA PHE A 31 1.11 -9.50 10.71
C PHE A 31 1.09 -10.99 10.30
N SER A 32 0.51 -11.85 11.12
CA SER A 32 0.25 -13.26 10.79
C SER A 32 -0.70 -13.43 9.60
N ILE A 33 -1.66 -12.54 9.43
CA ILE A 33 -2.56 -12.54 8.26
C ILE A 33 -1.77 -12.19 7.00
N ILE A 34 -0.93 -11.15 7.03
CA ILE A 34 -0.06 -10.78 5.90
C ILE A 34 0.84 -11.95 5.52
N LEU A 35 1.45 -12.62 6.49
CA LEU A 35 2.30 -13.80 6.24
C LEU A 35 1.51 -15.00 5.70
N SER A 36 0.30 -15.21 6.18
CA SER A 36 -0.57 -16.28 5.68
C SER A 36 -0.98 -16.03 4.24
N MET A 37 -1.37 -14.80 3.92
CA MET A 37 -1.74 -14.40 2.55
C MET A 37 -0.53 -14.43 1.61
N ALA A 38 0.68 -14.10 2.08
CA ALA A 38 1.90 -14.16 1.29
C ALA A 38 2.35 -15.60 0.92
N LYS A 39 1.74 -16.63 1.53
CA LYS A 39 1.90 -18.04 1.13
C LYS A 39 0.97 -18.42 -0.02
N THR A 40 -0.02 -17.61 -0.30
CA THR A 40 -0.89 -17.71 -1.47
C THR A 40 -0.42 -16.69 -2.51
N GLU A 41 -0.78 -16.84 -3.76
CA GLU A 41 -0.42 -15.87 -4.81
C GLU A 41 -1.22 -14.54 -4.72
N LYS A 42 -2.10 -14.42 -3.72
CA LYS A 42 -2.93 -13.24 -3.50
C LYS A 42 -2.19 -12.04 -2.89
N THR A 43 -1.03 -12.27 -2.32
CA THR A 43 -0.24 -11.21 -1.67
C THR A 43 1.23 -11.42 -1.94
N ASP A 44 1.92 -10.35 -2.34
CA ASP A 44 3.37 -10.34 -2.35
C ASP A 44 3.90 -9.51 -1.19
N LEU A 45 4.81 -10.10 -0.45
CA LEU A 45 5.57 -9.40 0.59
C LEU A 45 6.98 -9.17 0.08
N TRP A 46 7.37 -7.89 -0.06
CA TRP A 46 8.62 -7.47 -0.64
C TRP A 46 9.59 -6.95 0.41
N TYR A 47 10.84 -7.39 0.31
CA TYR A 47 11.99 -6.89 1.04
C TYR A 47 12.86 -6.08 0.08
N PHE A 48 13.15 -4.83 0.42
CA PHE A 48 14.00 -3.94 -0.38
C PHE A 48 15.34 -3.76 0.31
N GLU A 49 16.41 -3.88 -0.47
CA GLU A 49 17.76 -3.59 0.00
C GLU A 49 18.59 -2.85 -1.07
N ASP A 50 19.61 -2.16 -0.62
CA ASP A 50 20.66 -1.58 -1.44
C ASP A 50 22.04 -1.83 -0.80
N LYS A 51 23.08 -1.17 -1.32
CA LYS A 51 24.46 -1.34 -0.82
C LYS A 51 24.61 -1.10 0.70
N ASP A 52 23.70 -0.35 1.31
CA ASP A 52 23.73 -0.03 2.74
C ASP A 52 22.75 -0.93 3.54
N GLY A 53 22.26 -2.03 2.95
CA GLY A 53 21.38 -3.02 3.57
C GLY A 53 19.89 -2.73 3.44
N PHE A 54 19.10 -3.14 4.44
CA PHE A 54 17.63 -3.06 4.43
C PHE A 54 17.13 -1.63 4.23
N ALA A 55 16.42 -1.42 3.16
CA ALA A 55 15.91 -0.12 2.72
C ALA A 55 14.42 0.08 3.06
N GLY A 56 13.62 -0.99 2.98
CA GLY A 56 12.18 -0.89 3.19
C GLY A 56 11.42 -2.17 2.90
N MET A 57 10.11 -2.09 3.00
CA MET A 57 9.19 -3.19 2.71
C MET A 57 7.99 -2.70 1.92
N CYS A 58 7.36 -3.62 1.19
CA CYS A 58 6.04 -3.42 0.61
C CYS A 58 5.23 -4.72 0.76
N ALA A 59 3.93 -4.58 0.98
CA ALA A 59 2.97 -5.66 0.81
C ALA A 59 1.96 -5.24 -0.25
N THR A 60 1.69 -6.11 -1.21
CA THR A 60 0.69 -5.87 -2.25
C THR A 60 -0.40 -6.92 -2.19
N ILE A 61 -1.59 -6.57 -2.64
CA ILE A 61 -2.68 -7.51 -2.87
C ILE A 61 -2.88 -7.63 -4.37
N ASN A 62 -2.83 -8.86 -4.84
CA ASN A 62 -2.84 -9.17 -6.26
C ASN A 62 -4.26 -9.57 -6.70
N GLY A 63 -4.94 -8.68 -7.40
CA GLY A 63 -6.17 -8.98 -8.13
C GLY A 63 -5.87 -9.53 -9.53
N THR A 64 -6.90 -9.73 -10.34
CA THR A 64 -6.76 -10.28 -11.68
C THR A 64 -6.02 -9.33 -12.64
N ASP A 65 -6.36 -8.07 -12.62
CA ASP A 65 -5.82 -7.01 -13.50
C ASP A 65 -5.33 -5.78 -12.74
N LYS A 66 -5.45 -5.79 -11.40
CA LYS A 66 -5.14 -4.67 -10.52
C LYS A 66 -4.35 -5.12 -9.31
N ILE A 67 -3.41 -4.28 -8.89
CA ILE A 67 -2.56 -4.50 -7.72
C ILE A 67 -2.79 -3.36 -6.72
N LEU A 68 -3.19 -3.70 -5.51
CA LEU A 68 -3.21 -2.75 -4.39
C LEU A 68 -1.85 -2.75 -3.69
N ILE A 69 -1.20 -1.60 -3.59
CA ILE A 69 -0.10 -1.39 -2.64
C ILE A 69 -0.72 -1.16 -1.26
N ASP A 70 -0.85 -2.25 -0.49
CA ASP A 70 -1.50 -2.25 0.82
C ASP A 70 -0.63 -1.62 1.91
N TYR A 71 0.68 -1.91 1.89
CA TYR A 71 1.66 -1.31 2.79
C TYR A 71 2.95 -0.98 2.05
N LEU A 72 3.45 0.24 2.20
CA LEU A 72 4.75 0.67 1.71
C LEU A 72 5.49 1.45 2.79
N ALA A 73 6.65 0.98 3.20
CA ALA A 73 7.43 1.65 4.24
C ALA A 73 8.92 1.70 3.93
N VAL A 74 9.51 2.87 4.13
CA VAL A 74 10.96 3.10 4.05
C VAL A 74 11.54 3.11 5.47
N SER A 75 12.61 2.36 5.68
CA SER A 75 13.37 2.34 6.94
C SER A 75 13.74 3.77 7.36
N LYS A 76 13.57 4.10 8.65
CA LYS A 76 13.76 5.46 9.19
C LYS A 76 15.08 6.09 8.79
N LYS A 77 16.17 5.31 8.84
CA LYS A 77 17.53 5.76 8.48
C LYS A 77 17.70 6.10 6.99
N ARG A 78 16.73 5.68 6.15
CA ARG A 78 16.77 5.79 4.70
C ARG A 78 15.76 6.82 4.15
N ARG A 79 14.91 7.39 5.00
CA ARG A 79 13.93 8.42 4.61
C ARG A 79 14.62 9.71 4.16
N GLY A 80 13.93 10.50 3.33
CA GLY A 80 14.45 11.77 2.80
C GLY A 80 15.56 11.66 1.74
N LYS A 81 15.91 10.44 1.29
CA LYS A 81 17.00 10.16 0.33
C LYS A 81 16.51 9.61 -1.02
N GLY A 82 15.24 9.83 -1.35
CA GLY A 82 14.63 9.33 -2.60
C GLY A 82 14.42 7.81 -2.66
N VAL A 83 14.61 7.09 -1.53
CA VAL A 83 14.49 5.63 -1.47
C VAL A 83 13.06 5.18 -1.78
N GLY A 84 12.05 5.82 -1.21
CA GLY A 84 10.64 5.49 -1.48
C GLY A 84 10.27 5.62 -2.96
N THR A 85 10.74 6.68 -3.62
CA THR A 85 10.53 6.87 -5.07
C THR A 85 11.18 5.75 -5.89
N LYS A 86 12.39 5.30 -5.49
CA LYS A 86 13.06 4.17 -6.15
C LYS A 86 12.29 2.86 -5.94
N MET A 87 11.75 2.63 -4.74
CA MET A 87 10.92 1.47 -4.44
C MET A 87 9.66 1.46 -5.32
N LEU A 88 8.91 2.56 -5.36
CA LEU A 88 7.71 2.68 -6.19
C LEU A 88 8.00 2.46 -7.68
N LYS A 89 9.06 3.08 -8.24
CA LYS A 89 9.44 2.88 -9.63
C LYS A 89 9.74 1.41 -9.94
N GLN A 90 10.37 0.69 -9.03
CA GLN A 90 10.65 -0.74 -9.22
C GLN A 90 9.38 -1.58 -9.14
N LEU A 91 8.45 -1.26 -8.22
CA LEU A 91 7.15 -1.94 -8.12
C LEU A 91 6.31 -1.70 -9.38
N LEU A 92 6.18 -0.45 -9.84
CA LEU A 92 5.44 -0.12 -11.06
C LEU A 92 6.01 -0.84 -12.30
N LYS A 93 7.34 -0.95 -12.39
CA LYS A 93 7.98 -1.73 -13.45
C LYS A 93 7.73 -3.23 -13.30
N HIS A 94 7.71 -3.76 -12.08
CA HIS A 94 7.45 -5.19 -11.82
C HIS A 94 6.03 -5.58 -12.17
N TYR A 95 5.07 -4.68 -11.90
CA TYR A 95 3.66 -4.86 -12.20
C TYR A 95 3.24 -4.19 -13.52
N GLU A 96 4.18 -4.02 -14.45
CA GLU A 96 3.87 -3.50 -15.79
C GLU A 96 2.78 -4.34 -16.47
N GLY A 97 1.76 -3.68 -16.99
CA GLY A 97 0.57 -4.35 -17.55
C GLY A 97 -0.60 -4.49 -16.56
N TYR A 98 -0.38 -4.21 -15.28
CA TYR A 98 -1.44 -4.14 -14.27
C TYR A 98 -1.79 -2.69 -13.94
N GLY A 99 -3.04 -2.42 -13.62
CA GLY A 99 -3.41 -1.19 -12.92
C GLY A 99 -2.92 -1.26 -11.47
N VAL A 100 -2.10 -0.29 -11.04
CA VAL A 100 -1.60 -0.25 -9.65
C VAL A 100 -2.29 0.87 -8.90
N PHE A 101 -2.84 0.57 -7.73
CA PHE A 101 -3.50 1.58 -6.90
C PHE A 101 -3.08 1.48 -5.44
N LEU A 102 -3.41 2.49 -4.68
CA LEU A 102 -3.16 2.58 -3.24
C LEU A 102 -4.19 3.47 -2.56
N GLU A 103 -4.23 3.35 -1.26
CA GLU A 103 -5.07 4.13 -0.35
C GLU A 103 -4.19 5.06 0.47
N ILE A 104 -4.63 6.30 0.62
CA ILE A 104 -4.04 7.26 1.56
C ILE A 104 -5.13 7.85 2.43
N GLU A 105 -4.80 8.24 3.65
CA GLU A 105 -5.72 9.02 4.47
C GLU A 105 -6.17 10.27 3.73
N MET A 106 -7.45 10.61 3.85
CA MET A 106 -7.97 11.85 3.27
C MET A 106 -7.12 13.04 3.67
N LEU A 107 -6.99 13.97 2.73
CA LEU A 107 -6.15 15.14 2.89
C LEU A 107 -6.71 16.05 3.99
N GLU A 108 -5.93 16.22 5.04
CA GLU A 108 -6.21 17.19 6.10
C GLU A 108 -5.43 18.48 5.83
N PRO A 109 -6.08 19.61 5.54
CA PRO A 109 -5.41 20.86 5.15
C PRO A 109 -4.36 21.36 6.14
N ASN A 110 -4.53 21.03 7.42
CA ASN A 110 -3.62 21.44 8.51
C ASN A 110 -2.60 20.38 8.89
N ASN A 111 -2.56 19.23 8.19
CA ASN A 111 -1.65 18.13 8.46
C ASN A 111 -0.57 18.06 7.36
N PRO A 112 0.64 18.59 7.62
CA PRO A 112 1.70 18.59 6.62
C PRO A 112 2.19 17.19 6.25
N ILE A 113 1.88 16.17 7.05
CA ILE A 113 2.26 14.78 6.76
C ILE A 113 1.35 14.19 5.69
N SER A 114 0.02 14.39 5.79
CA SER A 114 -0.93 13.92 4.78
C SER A 114 -0.67 14.58 3.43
N ILE A 115 -0.41 15.91 3.42
CA ILE A 115 -0.06 16.66 2.20
C ILE A 115 1.21 16.08 1.55
N ARG A 116 2.30 15.91 2.31
CA ARG A 116 3.56 15.33 1.79
C ARG A 116 3.38 13.92 1.26
N ARG A 117 2.54 13.10 1.91
CA ARG A 117 2.26 11.73 1.49
C ARG A 117 1.57 11.71 0.15
N ARG A 118 0.50 12.49 -0.01
CA ARG A 118 -0.21 12.63 -1.28
C ARG A 118 0.70 13.12 -2.40
N GLU A 119 1.45 14.20 -2.18
CA GLU A 119 2.42 14.73 -3.13
C GLU A 119 3.51 13.72 -3.51
N PHE A 120 3.95 12.90 -2.57
CA PHE A 120 4.94 11.85 -2.83
C PHE A 120 4.41 10.85 -3.85
N TYR A 121 3.17 10.37 -3.71
CA TYR A 121 2.58 9.45 -4.66
C TYR A 121 2.27 10.11 -6.01
N VAL A 122 1.75 11.33 -6.01
CA VAL A 122 1.51 12.08 -7.26
C VAL A 122 2.83 12.29 -8.04
N ARG A 123 3.91 12.68 -7.38
CA ARG A 123 5.24 12.77 -8.02
C ARG A 123 5.79 11.42 -8.50
N ALA A 124 5.32 10.33 -7.98
CA ALA A 124 5.69 8.98 -8.41
C ALA A 124 4.85 8.45 -9.58
N GLY A 125 3.87 9.24 -10.08
CA GLY A 125 3.04 8.90 -11.23
C GLY A 125 1.67 8.30 -10.87
N PHE A 126 1.22 8.47 -9.62
CA PHE A 126 -0.15 8.14 -9.23
C PHE A 126 -1.07 9.35 -9.41
N GLU A 127 -2.27 9.11 -9.85
CA GLU A 127 -3.31 10.13 -10.07
C GLU A 127 -4.48 9.91 -9.11
N PRO A 128 -5.08 10.99 -8.56
CA PRO A 128 -6.32 10.88 -7.77
C PRO A 128 -7.44 10.27 -8.60
N MET A 129 -8.13 9.29 -8.05
CA MET A 129 -9.27 8.66 -8.72
C MET A 129 -10.59 9.36 -8.45
N ASN A 130 -10.64 10.36 -7.56
CA ASN A 130 -11.86 10.97 -7.02
C ASN A 130 -12.81 9.93 -6.41
N THR A 131 -12.26 8.83 -5.95
CA THR A 131 -12.95 7.77 -5.21
C THR A 131 -12.50 7.79 -3.77
N TYR A 132 -13.47 7.88 -2.88
CA TYR A 132 -13.26 7.99 -1.43
C TYR A 132 -14.01 6.89 -0.72
N ALA A 133 -13.44 6.33 0.32
CA ALA A 133 -14.05 5.24 1.07
C ALA A 133 -13.71 5.32 2.56
N ASP A 134 -14.66 4.98 3.42
CA ASP A 134 -14.40 4.59 4.79
C ASP A 134 -13.93 3.12 4.77
N VAL A 135 -12.70 2.92 5.14
CA VAL A 135 -12.04 1.62 5.21
C VAL A 135 -11.85 1.24 6.67
N PHE A 136 -12.72 0.42 7.20
CA PHE A 136 -12.70 0.03 8.63
C PHE A 136 -12.68 1.21 9.61
N GLY A 137 -13.40 2.29 9.30
CA GLY A 137 -13.49 3.50 10.13
C GLY A 137 -12.41 4.55 9.83
N VAL A 138 -11.60 4.36 8.79
CA VAL A 138 -10.61 5.34 8.35
C VAL A 138 -10.99 5.86 6.96
N ASN A 139 -11.13 7.17 6.84
CA ASN A 139 -11.45 7.81 5.56
C ASN A 139 -10.23 7.86 4.64
N MET A 140 -10.35 7.24 3.46
CA MET A 140 -9.28 7.07 2.49
C MET A 140 -9.61 7.72 1.15
N GLU A 141 -8.58 8.29 0.50
CA GLU A 141 -8.56 8.68 -0.91
C GLU A 141 -7.83 7.60 -1.71
N LEU A 142 -8.37 7.22 -2.88
CA LEU A 142 -7.73 6.29 -3.79
C LEU A 142 -6.89 7.02 -4.82
N LEU A 143 -5.66 6.54 -5.01
CA LEU A 143 -4.76 6.99 -6.07
C LEU A 143 -4.39 5.81 -6.96
N GLY A 144 -4.30 6.02 -8.28
CA GLY A 144 -3.99 4.99 -9.27
C GLY A 144 -2.87 5.36 -10.23
N SER A 145 -2.21 4.34 -10.73
CA SER A 145 -1.25 4.42 -11.82
C SER A 145 -1.65 3.39 -12.88
N GLY A 146 -2.05 3.87 -14.08
CA GLY A 146 -2.55 3.01 -15.14
C GLY A 146 -3.93 2.39 -14.90
N CYS A 147 -4.68 2.88 -13.91
CA CYS A 147 -6.06 2.46 -13.64
C CYS A 147 -6.89 3.54 -12.96
N HIS A 148 -8.19 3.36 -13.08
CA HIS A 148 -9.20 4.09 -12.32
C HIS A 148 -10.19 3.06 -11.77
N LEU A 149 -10.62 3.21 -10.51
CA LEU A 149 -11.66 2.39 -9.89
C LEU A 149 -12.80 3.27 -9.41
N THR A 150 -14.00 2.88 -9.75
CA THR A 150 -15.21 3.35 -9.06
C THR A 150 -15.25 2.78 -7.65
N PHE A 151 -16.10 3.32 -6.79
CA PHE A 151 -16.29 2.79 -5.44
C PHE A 151 -16.74 1.31 -5.46
N ASP A 152 -17.65 0.95 -6.37
CA ASP A 152 -18.15 -0.43 -6.45
C ASP A 152 -17.07 -1.42 -6.89
N GLU A 153 -16.23 -1.06 -7.88
CA GLU A 153 -15.09 -1.88 -8.31
C GLU A 153 -14.05 -2.04 -7.19
N TYR A 154 -13.78 -0.97 -6.45
CA TYR A 154 -12.88 -0.99 -5.31
C TYR A 154 -13.41 -1.89 -4.18
N ARG A 155 -14.68 -1.75 -3.83
CA ARG A 155 -15.34 -2.58 -2.81
C ARG A 155 -15.36 -4.06 -3.22
N GLU A 156 -15.60 -4.33 -4.51
CA GLU A 156 -15.56 -5.69 -5.06
C GLU A 156 -14.16 -6.29 -5.04
N PHE A 157 -13.12 -5.48 -5.28
CA PHE A 157 -11.73 -5.90 -5.10
C PHE A 157 -11.47 -6.41 -3.68
N TYR A 158 -12.03 -5.73 -2.67
CA TYR A 158 -11.93 -6.18 -1.28
C TYR A 158 -12.70 -7.47 -1.04
N ARG A 159 -13.90 -7.63 -1.61
CA ARG A 159 -14.69 -8.87 -1.49
C ARG A 159 -13.92 -10.07 -2.02
N THR A 160 -13.36 -9.94 -3.21
CA THR A 160 -12.62 -11.00 -3.89
C THR A 160 -11.36 -11.42 -3.13
N ASN A 161 -10.66 -10.48 -2.53
CA ASN A 161 -9.37 -10.74 -1.91
C ASN A 161 -9.45 -11.01 -0.39
N TYR A 162 -10.43 -10.45 0.31
CA TYR A 162 -10.58 -10.52 1.77
C TYR A 162 -11.92 -11.09 2.24
N GLY A 163 -12.87 -11.32 1.31
CA GLY A 163 -14.19 -11.89 1.60
C GLY A 163 -15.23 -10.88 2.08
N GLU A 164 -16.42 -11.40 2.38
CA GLU A 164 -17.61 -10.61 2.71
C GLU A 164 -17.43 -9.71 3.96
N PHE A 165 -16.64 -10.16 4.92
CA PHE A 165 -16.36 -9.32 6.10
C PHE A 165 -15.72 -7.98 5.71
N ALA A 166 -14.70 -8.01 4.87
CA ALA A 166 -14.03 -6.78 4.42
C ALA A 166 -14.97 -5.94 3.56
N TYR A 167 -15.69 -6.56 2.61
CA TYR A 167 -16.68 -5.91 1.78
C TYR A 167 -17.70 -5.11 2.60
N ASN A 168 -18.20 -5.65 3.71
CA ASN A 168 -19.19 -5.00 4.57
C ASN A 168 -18.61 -3.87 5.44
N HIS A 169 -17.28 -3.79 5.57
CA HIS A 169 -16.58 -2.74 6.31
C HIS A 169 -15.98 -1.65 5.41
N ILE A 170 -16.21 -1.73 4.09
CA ILE A 170 -15.87 -0.67 3.14
C ILE A 170 -17.17 0.10 2.81
N LYS A 171 -17.23 1.37 3.12
CA LYS A 171 -18.41 2.22 2.91
C LYS A 171 -18.06 3.40 2.02
N ALA A 172 -19.01 3.82 1.18
CA ALA A 172 -18.85 5.05 0.42
C ALA A 172 -18.83 6.25 1.37
N ILE A 173 -17.92 7.17 1.12
CA ILE A 173 -18.01 8.52 1.70
C ILE A 173 -18.76 9.37 0.68
N ASN A 174 -19.95 9.83 1.03
CA ASN A 174 -20.64 10.82 0.23
C ASN A 174 -19.87 12.13 0.37
N ASP A 175 -19.40 12.69 -0.76
CA ASP A 175 -18.95 14.09 -0.81
C ASP A 175 -20.11 15.00 -0.40
N ASN A 176 -20.28 15.20 0.88
CA ASN A 176 -21.02 16.36 1.35
C ASN A 176 -20.09 17.57 1.15
N LYS A 177 -20.23 18.18 -0.06
CA LYS A 177 -19.71 19.52 -0.33
C LYS A 177 -20.24 20.54 0.65
#